data_cbefff9523de8b62846fddea201a042f
#
_entry.id   cbefff9523de8b62846fddea201a042f
#
_cell.length_a   1.000
_cell.length_b   1.000
_cell.length_c   1.000
_cell.angle_alpha   90.00
_cell.angle_beta   90.00
_cell.angle_gamma   90.00
#
_symmetry.space_group_name_H-M   'P 1'
#
loop_
_entity.id
_entity.type
_entity.pdbx_description
1 polymer ?
#
loop_
_entity_poly.entity_id
_entity_poly.type
_entity_poly.pdbx_seq_one_letter_code
_entity_poly.pdbx_strand_id
1 'polypeptide(L)'
;MKAQKSVFGKIVQVDGKFLFEDSAGKQFLIPEFNEEGTNLFKRVRQSFKRPDKYGFKVRVSGRLSDGKIDFTRVPAAKVEQNLEPVGNFTAPNGGLVALEYKPQVVQPATSEMTSDVLNFIHEKSEGLKPKMLFMKSLKWKYLVRNILRGKNIMMTGPAGCGKTMAAKAAANSLEGYNTFIINLGSTQDPRTTLIGNTQFDSKKGTVFNTSPFVKAIQTPNTVVILDELTRAHPEAHNILMTVLDQGQRYLRLDEAADAPVVKVAEGVSFIASANIGNEYTATRALDRAMLDRFTVIEMDTLTKDEESELLQMMYPSVDKDIIDNVAEITSMTRADLMSETPKLSNALSTRTAVEIGSLLYDG
;
A
#
# COMPACT_ATOMS: atom_id res chain seq x y z
N MET A 1 -8.23 44.93 -36.61
CA MET A 1 -7.41 43.71 -36.35
C MET A 1 -7.42 43.47 -34.85
N LYS A 2 -8.09 42.42 -34.37
CA LYS A 2 -8.09 42.08 -32.95
C LYS A 2 -6.84 41.26 -32.67
N ALA A 3 -6.07 41.67 -31.69
CA ALA A 3 -4.81 41.06 -31.32
C ALA A 3 -5.00 39.56 -31.01
N GLN A 4 -4.30 38.71 -31.74
CA GLN A 4 -4.18 37.28 -31.42
C GLN A 4 -3.38 37.15 -30.14
N LYS A 5 -4.02 36.77 -29.06
CA LYS A 5 -3.33 36.48 -27.81
C LYS A 5 -2.72 35.07 -27.85
N SER A 6 -1.44 34.98 -27.67
CA SER A 6 -0.74 33.69 -27.59
C SER A 6 -0.32 33.47 -26.15
N VAL A 7 -0.55 32.25 -25.63
CA VAL A 7 -0.17 31.85 -24.29
C VAL A 7 0.79 30.68 -24.40
N PHE A 8 1.82 30.69 -23.59
CA PHE A 8 2.82 29.63 -23.54
C PHE A 8 2.66 28.86 -22.23
N GLY A 9 2.87 27.58 -22.28
CA GLY A 9 2.79 26.70 -21.13
C GLY A 9 3.32 25.31 -21.42
N LYS A 10 3.21 24.46 -20.43
CA LYS A 10 3.62 23.06 -20.52
C LYS A 10 2.42 22.13 -20.39
N ILE A 11 2.58 20.93 -20.90
CA ILE A 11 1.59 19.87 -20.69
C ILE A 11 2.04 19.06 -19.47
N VAL A 12 1.13 18.89 -18.54
CA VAL A 12 1.28 18.02 -17.37
C VAL A 12 0.25 16.90 -17.44
N GLN A 13 0.54 15.78 -16.80
CA GLN A 13 -0.39 14.66 -16.71
C GLN A 13 -0.85 14.50 -15.26
N VAL A 14 -2.17 14.60 -15.07
CA VAL A 14 -2.82 14.42 -13.76
C VAL A 14 -3.97 13.44 -13.95
N ASP A 15 -4.02 12.39 -13.14
CA ASP A 15 -5.06 11.34 -13.19
C ASP A 15 -5.28 10.74 -14.59
N GLY A 16 -4.19 10.54 -15.33
CA GLY A 16 -4.25 10.00 -16.71
C GLY A 16 -4.69 10.99 -17.78
N LYS A 17 -5.09 12.22 -17.40
CA LYS A 17 -5.49 13.29 -18.32
C LYS A 17 -4.35 14.24 -18.58
N PHE A 18 -4.24 14.73 -19.83
CA PHE A 18 -3.29 15.77 -20.20
C PHE A 18 -3.91 17.14 -19.97
N LEU A 19 -3.21 17.97 -19.21
CA LEU A 19 -3.61 19.34 -18.87
C LEU A 19 -2.58 20.32 -19.41
N PHE A 20 -3.05 21.49 -19.81
CA PHE A 20 -2.18 22.62 -20.11
C PHE A 20 -1.98 23.45 -18.86
N GLU A 21 -0.73 23.64 -18.43
CA GLU A 21 -0.36 24.44 -17.26
C GLU A 21 0.30 25.74 -17.71
N ASP A 22 -0.22 26.87 -17.21
CA ASP A 22 0.36 28.19 -17.50
C ASP A 22 1.52 28.55 -16.56
N SER A 23 2.07 29.76 -16.73
CA SER A 23 3.19 30.25 -15.91
C SER A 23 2.85 30.50 -14.44
N ALA A 24 1.56 30.64 -14.13
CA ALA A 24 1.06 30.83 -12.78
C ALA A 24 0.72 29.48 -12.09
N GLY A 25 0.98 28.35 -12.77
CA GLY A 25 0.60 27.02 -12.30
C GLY A 25 -0.88 26.70 -12.45
N LYS A 26 -1.65 27.54 -13.15
CA LYS A 26 -3.06 27.28 -13.39
C LYS A 26 -3.22 26.23 -14.48
N GLN A 27 -4.00 25.20 -14.21
CA GLN A 27 -4.20 24.06 -15.09
C GLN A 27 -5.55 24.15 -15.81
N PHE A 28 -5.56 23.71 -17.07
CA PHE A 28 -6.72 23.74 -17.93
C PHE A 28 -6.90 22.40 -18.62
N LEU A 29 -8.09 21.81 -18.52
CA LEU A 29 -8.45 20.62 -19.27
C LEU A 29 -8.76 21.00 -20.71
N ILE A 30 -8.14 20.29 -21.65
CA ILE A 30 -8.43 20.42 -23.08
C ILE A 30 -8.98 19.06 -23.51
N PRO A 31 -10.28 18.95 -23.78
CA PRO A 31 -10.92 17.67 -24.11
C PRO A 31 -10.20 16.93 -25.25
N GLU A 32 -9.86 17.63 -26.31
CA GLU A 32 -9.17 17.10 -27.50
C GLU A 32 -7.80 16.49 -27.19
N PHE A 33 -7.16 16.87 -26.07
CA PHE A 33 -5.90 16.23 -25.63
C PHE A 33 -6.12 14.82 -25.09
N ASN A 34 -7.34 14.50 -24.71
CA ASN A 34 -7.70 13.24 -24.06
C ASN A 34 -8.52 12.32 -24.99
N GLU A 35 -8.80 12.74 -26.22
CA GLU A 35 -9.45 11.93 -27.24
C GLU A 35 -8.43 11.03 -27.94
N GLU A 36 -8.48 9.72 -27.63
CA GLU A 36 -7.61 8.73 -28.25
C GLU A 36 -7.85 8.65 -29.77
N GLY A 37 -6.74 8.53 -30.51
CA GLY A 37 -6.79 8.45 -31.98
C GLY A 37 -6.67 9.78 -32.70
N THR A 38 -6.82 10.92 -32.04
CA THR A 38 -6.64 12.24 -32.67
C THR A 38 -5.16 12.55 -32.92
N ASN A 39 -4.86 13.35 -33.94
CA ASN A 39 -3.50 13.82 -34.20
C ASN A 39 -2.96 14.67 -33.04
N LEU A 40 -3.81 15.38 -32.33
CA LEU A 40 -3.45 16.21 -31.19
C LEU A 40 -3.03 15.33 -30.01
N PHE A 41 -3.81 14.33 -29.66
CA PHE A 41 -3.46 13.35 -28.61
C PHE A 41 -2.10 12.68 -28.87
N LYS A 42 -1.87 12.20 -30.11
CA LYS A 42 -0.59 11.59 -30.49
C LYS A 42 0.59 12.58 -30.35
N ARG A 43 0.41 13.82 -30.74
CA ARG A 43 1.44 14.89 -30.63
C ARG A 43 1.73 15.23 -29.16
N VAL A 44 0.71 15.35 -28.32
CA VAL A 44 0.84 15.61 -26.88
C VAL A 44 1.57 14.45 -26.21
N ARG A 45 1.13 13.22 -26.44
CA ARG A 45 1.78 12.01 -25.88
C ARG A 45 3.25 11.88 -26.27
N GLN A 46 3.60 12.21 -27.51
CA GLN A 46 4.99 12.21 -27.96
C GLN A 46 5.84 13.31 -27.31
N SER A 47 5.25 14.48 -27.10
CA SER A 47 5.93 15.64 -26.50
C SER A 47 6.10 15.46 -24.99
N PHE A 48 5.15 14.81 -24.32
CA PHE A 48 5.21 14.51 -22.90
C PHE A 48 6.37 13.56 -22.53
N LYS A 49 6.78 12.70 -23.47
CA LYS A 49 7.95 11.84 -23.28
C LYS A 49 9.30 12.60 -23.24
N ARG A 50 9.32 13.86 -23.69
CA ARG A 50 10.53 14.72 -23.71
C ARG A 50 10.16 16.15 -23.32
N PRO A 51 9.75 16.38 -22.04
CA PRO A 51 9.32 17.71 -21.59
C PRO A 51 10.47 18.73 -21.56
N ASP A 52 11.70 18.26 -21.50
CA ASP A 52 12.93 19.05 -21.60
C ASP A 52 13.12 19.69 -22.98
N LYS A 53 12.55 19.13 -24.04
CA LYS A 53 12.72 19.59 -25.41
C LYS A 53 11.53 20.36 -25.96
N TYR A 54 10.32 20.09 -25.49
CA TYR A 54 9.10 20.58 -26.12
C TYR A 54 8.11 21.14 -25.12
N GLY A 55 7.60 22.34 -25.40
CA GLY A 55 6.44 22.94 -24.79
C GLY A 55 5.35 23.27 -25.82
N PHE A 56 4.33 23.97 -25.42
CA PHE A 56 3.21 24.32 -26.26
C PHE A 56 2.93 25.83 -26.27
N LYS A 57 2.58 26.32 -27.42
CA LYS A 57 2.02 27.64 -27.65
C LYS A 57 0.54 27.49 -28.01
N VAL A 58 -0.32 28.09 -27.22
CA VAL A 58 -1.76 28.12 -27.46
C VAL A 58 -2.12 29.43 -28.13
N ARG A 59 -2.75 29.34 -29.27
CA ARG A 59 -3.30 30.50 -30.00
C ARG A 59 -4.81 30.41 -30.01
N VAL A 60 -5.44 31.55 -29.75
CA VAL A 60 -6.87 31.70 -29.95
C VAL A 60 -7.06 32.63 -31.18
N SER A 61 -7.67 32.08 -32.21
CA SER A 61 -8.01 32.85 -33.42
C SER A 61 -9.52 33.05 -33.52
N GLY A 62 -9.96 34.28 -33.76
CA GLY A 62 -11.36 34.62 -33.93
C GLY A 62 -11.97 35.46 -32.79
N ARG A 63 -13.29 35.63 -32.78
CA ARG A 63 -14.03 36.21 -31.65
C ARG A 63 -14.07 35.16 -30.53
N LEU A 64 -14.05 35.61 -29.29
CA LEU A 64 -14.08 34.71 -28.10
C LEU A 64 -15.28 33.74 -28.12
N SER A 65 -16.34 34.02 -28.85
CA SER A 65 -17.53 33.16 -29.01
C SER A 65 -17.36 32.03 -30.03
N ASP A 66 -16.46 32.20 -31.05
CA ASP A 66 -16.32 31.27 -32.17
C ASP A 66 -14.86 30.88 -32.44
N GLY A 67 -13.96 31.15 -31.50
CA GLY A 67 -12.53 31.02 -31.70
C GLY A 67 -12.07 29.59 -31.74
N LYS A 68 -11.28 29.24 -32.72
CA LYS A 68 -10.53 28.01 -32.76
C LYS A 68 -9.28 28.12 -31.88
N ILE A 69 -9.07 27.14 -31.06
CA ILE A 69 -7.84 27.01 -30.25
C ILE A 69 -6.86 26.17 -31.06
N ASP A 70 -5.69 26.74 -31.34
CA ASP A 70 -4.62 26.04 -32.04
C ASP A 70 -3.45 25.78 -31.06
N PHE A 71 -3.03 24.55 -30.98
CA PHE A 71 -1.92 24.10 -30.16
C PHE A 71 -0.69 23.84 -31.02
N THR A 72 0.28 24.71 -30.91
CA THR A 72 1.56 24.55 -31.63
C THR A 72 2.64 24.10 -30.68
N ARG A 73 3.29 22.99 -31.02
CA ARG A 73 4.49 22.53 -30.33
C ARG A 73 5.65 23.49 -30.57
N VAL A 74 6.30 23.92 -29.50
CA VAL A 74 7.44 24.84 -29.54
C VAL A 74 8.61 24.29 -28.71
N PRO A 75 9.87 24.70 -28.93
CA PRO A 75 10.98 24.35 -28.07
C PRO A 75 10.72 24.80 -26.62
N ALA A 76 11.13 24.00 -25.63
CA ALA A 76 10.93 24.29 -24.21
C ALA A 76 11.55 25.65 -23.79
N ALA A 77 12.76 25.94 -24.27
CA ALA A 77 13.43 27.24 -24.04
C ALA A 77 12.60 28.45 -24.49
N LYS A 78 11.75 28.29 -25.52
CA LYS A 78 10.87 29.35 -25.99
C LYS A 78 9.65 29.55 -25.09
N VAL A 79 9.25 28.51 -24.35
CA VAL A 79 8.20 28.61 -23.32
C VAL A 79 8.72 29.38 -22.13
N GLU A 80 9.93 29.06 -21.66
CA GLU A 80 10.56 29.72 -20.49
C GLU A 80 10.80 31.22 -20.73
N GLN A 81 11.08 31.63 -21.96
CA GLN A 81 11.30 33.04 -22.29
C GLN A 81 10.03 33.89 -22.44
N ASN A 82 8.86 33.27 -22.61
CA ASN A 82 7.62 33.95 -22.94
C ASN A 82 6.45 33.56 -22.06
N LEU A 83 6.73 33.26 -20.79
CA LEU A 83 5.71 32.90 -19.82
C LEU A 83 4.87 34.13 -19.43
N GLU A 84 3.67 34.24 -19.97
CA GLU A 84 2.65 35.18 -19.49
C GLU A 84 1.50 34.41 -18.82
N PRO A 85 0.98 34.88 -17.67
CA PRO A 85 -0.19 34.25 -17.05
C PRO A 85 -1.42 34.36 -17.96
N VAL A 86 -2.22 33.30 -17.98
CA VAL A 86 -3.49 33.23 -18.74
C VAL A 86 -4.57 34.03 -18.02
N GLY A 87 -4.34 35.25 -17.61
CA GLY A 87 -5.37 36.05 -16.93
C GLY A 87 -6.72 35.96 -17.65
N ASN A 88 -7.83 35.82 -16.97
CA ASN A 88 -9.24 35.83 -17.44
C ASN A 88 -9.49 35.25 -18.85
N PHE A 89 -8.87 34.14 -19.17
CA PHE A 89 -9.05 33.45 -20.42
C PHE A 89 -10.25 32.51 -20.28
N THR A 90 -11.40 32.97 -20.77
CA THR A 90 -12.60 32.14 -20.94
C THR A 90 -12.59 31.60 -22.35
N ALA A 91 -12.51 30.29 -22.50
CA ALA A 91 -12.60 29.65 -23.80
C ALA A 91 -14.08 29.52 -24.22
N PRO A 92 -14.43 29.85 -25.47
CA PRO A 92 -15.76 29.59 -25.98
C PRO A 92 -15.92 28.11 -26.33
N ASN A 93 -17.13 27.59 -26.05
CA ASN A 93 -17.65 26.29 -26.51
C ASN A 93 -16.66 25.09 -26.51
N GLY A 94 -16.39 24.53 -25.35
CA GLY A 94 -15.60 23.28 -25.20
C GLY A 94 -14.07 23.45 -25.21
N GLY A 95 -13.58 24.67 -25.16
CA GLY A 95 -12.16 24.99 -25.06
C GLY A 95 -11.57 24.75 -23.66
N LEU A 96 -10.59 25.56 -23.25
CA LEU A 96 -9.94 25.50 -21.96
C LEU A 96 -10.94 25.68 -20.80
N VAL A 97 -11.29 24.63 -20.12
CA VAL A 97 -12.04 24.70 -18.86
C VAL A 97 -11.01 24.86 -17.75
N ALA A 98 -11.06 26.00 -17.03
CA ALA A 98 -10.28 26.14 -15.82
C ALA A 98 -10.72 25.03 -14.86
N LEU A 99 -9.86 24.06 -14.65
CA LEU A 99 -10.00 23.23 -13.49
C LEU A 99 -9.68 24.12 -12.30
N GLU A 100 -10.68 24.45 -11.48
CA GLU A 100 -10.39 24.74 -10.11
C GLU A 100 -9.78 23.43 -9.54
N TYR A 101 -8.50 23.27 -9.78
CA TYR A 101 -7.70 22.38 -8.99
C TYR A 101 -7.66 23.05 -7.61
N LYS A 102 -8.67 22.73 -6.81
CA LYS A 102 -8.39 22.57 -5.39
C LYS A 102 -7.36 21.47 -5.40
N PRO A 103 -6.09 21.72 -5.01
CA PRO A 103 -5.24 20.61 -4.69
C PRO A 103 -6.15 19.80 -3.77
N GLN A 104 -6.56 18.61 -4.21
CA GLN A 104 -6.76 17.59 -3.24
C GLN A 104 -5.36 17.53 -2.63
N VAL A 105 -5.14 18.36 -1.63
CA VAL A 105 -4.41 17.88 -0.49
C VAL A 105 -5.03 16.52 -0.38
N VAL A 106 -4.27 15.49 -0.75
CA VAL A 106 -4.55 14.14 -0.30
C VAL A 106 -4.53 14.36 1.19
N GLN A 107 -5.68 14.78 1.70
CA GLN A 107 -5.92 14.67 3.10
C GLN A 107 -5.69 13.19 3.27
N PRO A 108 -4.64 12.81 4.01
CA PRO A 108 -4.51 11.44 4.40
C PRO A 108 -5.89 11.11 4.87
N ALA A 109 -6.50 10.01 4.41
CA ALA A 109 -7.88 9.69 4.70
C ALA A 109 -8.17 10.02 6.15
N THR A 110 -8.39 11.27 6.40
CA THR A 110 -8.95 11.87 7.57
C THR A 110 -10.43 11.83 7.24
N SER A 111 -10.98 10.62 7.19
CA SER A 111 -12.20 10.49 7.97
C SER A 111 -11.82 11.16 9.28
N GLU A 112 -12.37 12.34 9.55
CA GLU A 112 -12.35 12.89 10.89
C GLU A 112 -12.59 11.70 11.77
N MET A 113 -11.65 11.38 12.69
CA MET A 113 -11.90 10.28 13.60
C MET A 113 -13.08 10.78 14.40
N THR A 114 -14.26 10.32 13.99
CA THR A 114 -15.49 10.66 14.70
C THR A 114 -15.24 10.25 16.14
N SER A 115 -15.79 10.98 17.09
CA SER A 115 -15.74 10.64 18.51
C SER A 115 -16.06 9.16 18.74
N ASP A 116 -16.92 8.58 17.91
CA ASP A 116 -17.34 7.17 17.97
C ASP A 116 -16.20 6.20 17.62
N VAL A 117 -15.37 6.50 16.62
CA VAL A 117 -14.21 5.67 16.27
C VAL A 117 -13.14 5.76 17.35
N LEU A 118 -12.92 6.95 17.92
CA LEU A 118 -12.00 7.12 19.06
C LEU A 118 -12.47 6.33 20.28
N ASN A 119 -13.74 6.45 20.63
CA ASN A 119 -14.35 5.71 21.74
C ASN A 119 -14.28 4.20 21.50
N PHE A 120 -14.55 3.74 20.28
CA PHE A 120 -14.37 2.33 19.91
C PHE A 120 -12.94 1.85 20.17
N ILE A 121 -11.93 2.61 19.73
CA ILE A 121 -10.52 2.23 19.91
C ILE A 121 -10.14 2.21 21.40
N HIS A 122 -10.57 3.22 22.18
CA HIS A 122 -10.14 3.36 23.55
C HIS A 122 -10.89 2.45 24.52
N GLU A 123 -12.20 2.24 24.33
CA GLU A 123 -13.07 1.57 25.28
C GLU A 123 -13.43 0.15 24.84
N LYS A 124 -13.68 -0.08 23.55
CA LYS A 124 -14.24 -1.36 23.07
C LYS A 124 -13.23 -2.29 22.46
N SER A 125 -12.18 -1.76 21.81
CA SER A 125 -11.24 -2.60 21.04
C SER A 125 -10.50 -3.62 21.88
N GLU A 126 -10.20 -3.31 23.15
CA GLU A 126 -9.53 -4.24 24.07
C GLU A 126 -10.33 -5.52 24.31
N GLY A 127 -11.65 -5.38 24.43
CA GLY A 127 -12.56 -6.53 24.59
C GLY A 127 -12.61 -7.46 23.37
N LEU A 128 -12.15 -7.00 22.22
CA LEU A 128 -12.08 -7.78 20.98
C LEU A 128 -10.76 -8.56 20.84
N LYS A 129 -9.77 -8.26 21.68
CA LYS A 129 -8.49 -8.96 21.66
C LYS A 129 -8.69 -10.40 22.16
N PRO A 130 -8.27 -11.43 21.41
CA PRO A 130 -8.35 -12.80 21.87
C PRO A 130 -7.56 -13.01 23.17
N LYS A 131 -8.11 -13.77 24.11
CA LYS A 131 -7.43 -14.06 25.39
C LYS A 131 -6.08 -14.73 25.21
N MET A 132 -5.93 -15.56 24.18
CA MET A 132 -4.68 -16.22 23.84
C MET A 132 -3.65 -15.32 23.14
N LEU A 133 -3.98 -14.05 22.87
CA LEU A 133 -3.06 -13.09 22.28
C LEU A 133 -2.47 -12.19 23.36
N PHE A 134 -1.27 -12.54 23.81
CA PHE A 134 -0.49 -11.74 24.75
C PHE A 134 0.18 -10.58 24.01
N MET A 135 -0.54 -9.51 23.87
CA MET A 135 -0.09 -8.26 23.26
C MET A 135 -0.50 -7.10 24.16
N LYS A 136 0.46 -6.19 24.45
CA LYS A 136 0.19 -5.02 25.28
C LYS A 136 -0.99 -4.22 24.73
N SER A 137 -1.90 -3.77 25.60
CA SER A 137 -3.12 -3.02 25.23
C SER A 137 -2.84 -1.86 24.29
N LEU A 138 -1.80 -1.09 24.54
CA LEU A 138 -1.42 0.04 23.67
C LEU A 138 -1.06 -0.42 22.24
N LYS A 139 -0.29 -1.50 22.10
CA LYS A 139 0.09 -2.05 20.79
C LYS A 139 -1.15 -2.58 20.04
N TRP A 140 -2.07 -3.25 20.75
CA TRP A 140 -3.34 -3.71 20.18
C TRP A 140 -4.22 -2.55 19.70
N LYS A 141 -4.46 -1.56 20.55
CA LYS A 141 -5.23 -0.35 20.19
C LYS A 141 -4.61 0.38 19.01
N TYR A 142 -3.28 0.44 18.95
CA TYR A 142 -2.56 1.07 17.84
C TYR A 142 -2.69 0.27 16.54
N LEU A 143 -2.67 -1.07 16.61
CA LEU A 143 -2.92 -1.96 15.46
C LEU A 143 -4.34 -1.74 14.91
N VAL A 144 -5.37 -1.81 15.75
CA VAL A 144 -6.77 -1.59 15.38
C VAL A 144 -6.97 -0.19 14.78
N ARG A 145 -6.40 0.84 15.42
CA ARG A 145 -6.46 2.22 14.91
C ARG A 145 -5.88 2.34 13.49
N ASN A 146 -4.74 1.74 13.23
CA ASN A 146 -4.12 1.83 11.92
C ASN A 146 -4.91 1.09 10.84
N ILE A 147 -5.53 -0.06 11.16
CA ILE A 147 -6.44 -0.77 10.26
C ILE A 147 -7.61 0.13 9.89
N LEU A 148 -8.30 0.70 10.88
CA LEU A 148 -9.46 1.59 10.65
C LEU A 148 -9.12 2.83 9.81
N ARG A 149 -7.86 3.24 9.81
CA ARG A 149 -7.34 4.36 9.00
C ARG A 149 -6.77 3.95 7.64
N GLY A 150 -6.88 2.69 7.25
CA GLY A 150 -6.30 2.20 5.99
C GLY A 150 -4.78 2.38 5.91
N LYS A 151 -4.07 2.38 7.06
CA LYS A 151 -2.62 2.53 7.12
C LYS A 151 -1.90 1.21 6.90
N ASN A 152 -0.67 1.29 6.41
CA ASN A 152 0.17 0.11 6.31
C ASN A 152 0.93 -0.10 7.63
N ILE A 153 0.99 -1.34 8.07
CA ILE A 153 1.56 -1.75 9.35
C ILE A 153 2.61 -2.82 9.08
N MET A 154 3.78 -2.68 9.68
CA MET A 154 4.79 -3.73 9.70
C MET A 154 4.91 -4.27 11.12
N MET A 155 4.58 -5.54 11.28
CA MET A 155 4.77 -6.25 12.54
C MET A 155 6.13 -6.93 12.54
N THR A 156 7.00 -6.50 13.42
CA THR A 156 8.37 -6.99 13.55
C THR A 156 8.52 -7.81 14.83
N GLY A 157 9.50 -8.67 14.90
CA GLY A 157 9.81 -9.46 16.09
C GLY A 157 10.28 -10.87 15.76
N PRO A 158 10.67 -11.66 16.79
CA PRO A 158 11.17 -13.01 16.63
C PRO A 158 10.17 -13.97 15.98
N ALA A 159 10.65 -15.10 15.47
CA ALA A 159 9.77 -16.15 14.96
C ALA A 159 8.89 -16.70 16.09
N GLY A 160 7.63 -16.97 15.80
CA GLY A 160 6.70 -17.56 16.78
C GLY A 160 6.14 -16.61 17.83
N CYS A 161 6.46 -15.28 17.82
CA CYS A 161 5.90 -14.32 18.78
C CYS A 161 4.45 -13.87 18.46
N GLY A 162 3.77 -14.51 17.51
CA GLY A 162 2.34 -14.26 17.26
C GLY A 162 2.00 -13.16 16.26
N LYS A 163 2.94 -12.65 15.45
CA LYS A 163 2.70 -11.56 14.46
C LYS A 163 1.50 -11.82 13.55
N THR A 164 1.50 -12.94 12.84
CA THR A 164 0.43 -13.31 11.90
C THR A 164 -0.88 -13.58 12.65
N MET A 165 -0.82 -14.12 13.87
CA MET A 165 -1.98 -14.32 14.72
C MET A 165 -2.61 -12.98 15.13
N ALA A 166 -1.81 -12.03 15.58
CA ALA A 166 -2.27 -10.69 15.93
C ALA A 166 -2.90 -9.95 14.74
N ALA A 167 -2.27 -10.04 13.57
CA ALA A 167 -2.80 -9.45 12.33
C ALA A 167 -4.17 -10.04 11.96
N LYS A 168 -4.31 -11.37 11.98
CA LYS A 168 -5.58 -12.07 11.73
C LYS A 168 -6.64 -11.73 12.76
N ALA A 169 -6.26 -11.73 14.04
CA ALA A 169 -7.17 -11.43 15.13
C ALA A 169 -7.72 -10.00 15.01
N ALA A 170 -6.87 -9.03 14.74
CA ALA A 170 -7.27 -7.64 14.55
C ALA A 170 -8.20 -7.46 13.33
N ALA A 171 -7.86 -8.08 12.20
CA ALA A 171 -8.70 -8.03 11.02
C ALA A 171 -10.09 -8.64 11.25
N ASN A 172 -10.13 -9.82 11.87
CA ASN A 172 -11.39 -10.55 12.13
C ASN A 172 -12.25 -9.94 13.25
N SER A 173 -11.66 -9.09 14.10
CA SER A 173 -12.40 -8.42 15.16
C SER A 173 -13.20 -7.22 14.68
N LEU A 174 -12.98 -6.76 13.46
CA LEU A 174 -13.62 -5.58 12.89
C LEU A 174 -14.80 -5.98 12.00
N GLU A 175 -16.00 -5.60 12.40
CA GLU A 175 -17.22 -5.85 11.63
C GLU A 175 -17.16 -5.13 10.26
N GLY A 176 -17.56 -5.84 9.21
CA GLY A 176 -17.54 -5.31 7.84
C GLY A 176 -16.17 -5.28 7.16
N TYR A 177 -15.13 -5.85 7.80
CA TYR A 177 -13.82 -6.01 7.19
C TYR A 177 -13.61 -7.39 6.60
N ASN A 178 -12.96 -7.43 5.43
CA ASN A 178 -12.50 -8.66 4.80
C ASN A 178 -11.04 -8.91 5.14
N THR A 179 -10.62 -10.18 5.14
CA THR A 179 -9.22 -10.55 5.35
C THR A 179 -8.69 -11.33 4.15
N PHE A 180 -7.57 -10.89 3.61
CA PHE A 180 -6.83 -11.59 2.57
C PHE A 180 -5.39 -11.82 3.02
N ILE A 181 -4.89 -13.05 2.89
CA ILE A 181 -3.56 -13.43 3.36
C ILE A 181 -2.76 -13.98 2.18
N ILE A 182 -1.54 -13.50 2.05
CA ILE A 182 -0.58 -13.97 1.07
C ILE A 182 0.79 -14.17 1.73
N ASN A 183 1.39 -15.35 1.55
CA ASN A 183 2.76 -15.62 1.97
C ASN A 183 3.71 -15.27 0.82
N LEU A 184 4.46 -14.18 1.01
CA LEU A 184 5.41 -13.69 0.02
C LEU A 184 6.75 -14.42 0.08
N GLY A 185 7.08 -15.05 1.21
CA GLY A 185 8.31 -15.81 1.38
C GLY A 185 8.33 -17.11 0.57
N SER A 186 7.17 -17.68 0.24
CA SER A 186 7.03 -18.88 -0.56
C SER A 186 6.74 -18.62 -2.04
N THR A 187 6.57 -17.36 -2.44
CA THR A 187 6.20 -16.97 -3.81
C THR A 187 7.41 -17.02 -4.73
N GLN A 188 7.38 -17.91 -5.74
CA GLN A 188 8.43 -18.03 -6.76
C GLN A 188 8.20 -17.08 -7.95
N ASP A 189 6.94 -16.84 -8.31
CA ASP A 189 6.54 -15.92 -9.37
C ASP A 189 5.67 -14.79 -8.80
N PRO A 190 6.28 -13.65 -8.45
CA PRO A 190 5.56 -12.50 -7.90
C PRO A 190 4.57 -11.87 -8.86
N ARG A 191 4.83 -11.90 -10.17
CA ARG A 191 3.93 -11.32 -11.16
C ARG A 191 2.62 -12.08 -11.21
N THR A 192 2.68 -13.39 -11.41
CA THR A 192 1.48 -14.24 -11.40
C THR A 192 0.71 -14.10 -10.08
N THR A 193 1.43 -14.04 -8.96
CA THR A 193 0.80 -14.01 -7.63
C THR A 193 0.17 -12.67 -7.30
N LEU A 194 0.80 -11.54 -7.66
CA LEU A 194 0.34 -10.21 -7.32
C LEU A 194 -0.45 -9.53 -8.45
N ILE A 195 -0.15 -9.82 -9.70
CA ILE A 195 -0.80 -9.19 -10.86
C ILE A 195 -1.81 -10.14 -11.49
N GLY A 196 -1.34 -11.30 -11.90
CA GLY A 196 -2.12 -12.30 -12.61
C GLY A 196 -1.34 -12.94 -13.73
N ASN A 197 -1.99 -13.78 -14.52
CA ASN A 197 -1.36 -14.50 -15.61
C ASN A 197 -2.26 -14.57 -16.84
N THR A 198 -1.64 -14.81 -17.97
CA THR A 198 -2.31 -15.03 -19.24
C THR A 198 -2.48 -16.53 -19.48
N GLN A 199 -3.71 -16.94 -19.75
CA GLN A 199 -4.06 -18.34 -20.04
C GLN A 199 -4.73 -18.43 -21.40
N PHE A 200 -4.55 -19.58 -22.06
CA PHE A 200 -5.25 -19.88 -23.30
C PHE A 200 -6.60 -20.55 -23.00
N ASP A 201 -7.69 -19.92 -23.43
CA ASP A 201 -9.03 -20.46 -23.42
C ASP A 201 -9.37 -20.92 -24.85
N SER A 202 -9.86 -22.17 -25.01
CA SER A 202 -10.14 -22.74 -26.33
C SER A 202 -11.24 -22.00 -27.11
N LYS A 203 -12.10 -21.24 -26.44
CA LYS A 203 -13.19 -20.47 -27.04
C LYS A 203 -12.89 -18.99 -27.20
N LYS A 204 -12.11 -18.42 -26.26
CA LYS A 204 -11.86 -16.99 -26.18
C LYS A 204 -10.44 -16.60 -26.62
N GLY A 205 -9.56 -17.56 -26.89
CA GLY A 205 -8.16 -17.33 -27.19
C GLY A 205 -7.36 -17.01 -25.94
N THR A 206 -6.41 -16.11 -26.04
CA THR A 206 -5.56 -15.68 -24.91
C THR A 206 -6.32 -14.73 -23.99
N VAL A 207 -6.52 -15.12 -22.73
CA VAL A 207 -7.26 -14.35 -21.72
C VAL A 207 -6.34 -14.07 -20.54
N PHE A 208 -6.30 -12.83 -20.10
CA PHE A 208 -5.63 -12.44 -18.87
C PHE A 208 -6.55 -12.65 -17.66
N ASN A 209 -6.06 -13.35 -16.64
CA ASN A 209 -6.76 -13.58 -15.39
C ASN A 209 -6.07 -12.79 -14.26
N THR A 210 -6.80 -11.89 -13.62
CA THR A 210 -6.32 -11.13 -12.47
C THR A 210 -6.10 -12.04 -11.26
N SER A 211 -5.04 -11.76 -10.49
CA SER A 211 -4.76 -12.49 -9.26
C SER A 211 -5.83 -12.26 -8.18
N PRO A 212 -5.93 -13.13 -7.17
CA PRO A 212 -6.74 -12.87 -5.97
C PRO A 212 -6.31 -11.62 -5.22
N PHE A 213 -5.02 -11.26 -5.24
CA PHE A 213 -4.49 -10.04 -4.64
C PHE A 213 -5.10 -8.79 -5.29
N VAL A 214 -5.21 -8.76 -6.63
CA VAL A 214 -5.87 -7.65 -7.34
C VAL A 214 -7.31 -7.46 -6.86
N LYS A 215 -8.05 -8.57 -6.72
CA LYS A 215 -9.43 -8.54 -6.21
C LYS A 215 -9.49 -8.03 -4.77
N ALA A 216 -8.56 -8.47 -3.92
CA ALA A 216 -8.49 -8.07 -2.53
C ALA A 216 -8.25 -6.55 -2.38
N ILE A 217 -7.31 -5.98 -3.12
CA ILE A 217 -7.03 -4.53 -3.06
C ILE A 217 -8.13 -3.66 -3.67
N GLN A 218 -9.01 -4.21 -4.50
CA GLN A 218 -10.18 -3.53 -5.06
C GLN A 218 -11.42 -3.63 -4.16
N THR A 219 -11.41 -4.50 -3.16
CA THR A 219 -12.52 -4.68 -2.24
C THR A 219 -12.37 -3.73 -1.05
N PRO A 220 -13.31 -2.80 -0.82
CA PRO A 220 -13.26 -1.88 0.32
C PRO A 220 -13.14 -2.59 1.66
N ASN A 221 -12.54 -1.93 2.64
CA ASN A 221 -12.40 -2.44 4.01
C ASN A 221 -11.75 -3.84 4.06
N THR A 222 -10.72 -4.05 3.27
CA THR A 222 -9.95 -5.31 3.25
C THR A 222 -8.63 -5.14 3.98
N VAL A 223 -8.36 -6.03 4.93
CA VAL A 223 -7.04 -6.16 5.57
C VAL A 223 -6.23 -7.18 4.77
N VAL A 224 -5.22 -6.70 4.07
CA VAL A 224 -4.30 -7.53 3.29
C VAL A 224 -3.07 -7.86 4.13
N ILE A 225 -2.92 -9.13 4.51
CA ILE A 225 -1.78 -9.61 5.29
C ILE A 225 -0.70 -10.12 4.34
N LEU A 226 0.44 -9.41 4.31
CA LEU A 226 1.64 -9.75 3.56
C LEU A 226 2.61 -10.49 4.47
N ASP A 227 2.50 -11.82 4.51
CA ASP A 227 3.30 -12.63 5.41
C ASP A 227 4.71 -12.85 4.85
N GLU A 228 5.71 -12.84 5.74
CA GLU A 228 7.13 -13.01 5.41
C GLU A 228 7.69 -12.01 4.37
N LEU A 229 7.29 -10.73 4.45
CA LEU A 229 7.71 -9.70 3.48
C LEU A 229 9.25 -9.61 3.33
N THR A 230 10.01 -9.81 4.40
CA THR A 230 11.50 -9.79 4.38
C THR A 230 12.10 -10.95 3.60
N ARG A 231 11.34 -12.00 3.32
CA ARG A 231 11.77 -13.16 2.51
C ARG A 231 11.29 -13.09 1.06
N ALA A 232 10.47 -12.09 0.75
CA ALA A 232 9.89 -11.94 -0.57
C ALA A 232 10.96 -11.75 -1.66
N HIS A 233 10.63 -12.17 -2.88
CA HIS A 233 11.46 -11.90 -4.05
C HIS A 233 11.55 -10.38 -4.30
N PRO A 234 12.70 -9.84 -4.74
CA PRO A 234 12.86 -8.38 -4.99
C PRO A 234 11.80 -7.80 -5.91
N GLU A 235 11.33 -8.58 -6.88
CA GLU A 235 10.29 -8.16 -7.80
C GLU A 235 8.94 -7.92 -7.09
N ALA A 236 8.61 -8.72 -6.06
CA ALA A 236 7.43 -8.48 -5.23
C ALA A 236 7.52 -7.12 -4.53
N HIS A 237 8.69 -6.76 -4.00
CA HIS A 237 8.91 -5.44 -3.41
C HIS A 237 8.66 -4.33 -4.43
N ASN A 238 9.19 -4.44 -5.65
CA ASN A 238 8.99 -3.44 -6.70
C ASN A 238 7.52 -3.29 -7.10
N ILE A 239 6.77 -4.38 -7.22
CA ILE A 239 5.34 -4.37 -7.52
C ILE A 239 4.56 -3.68 -6.40
N LEU A 240 4.92 -3.94 -5.14
CA LEU A 240 4.23 -3.40 -3.97
C LEU A 240 4.55 -1.92 -3.69
N MET A 241 5.60 -1.34 -4.28
CA MET A 241 6.02 0.03 -3.99
C MET A 241 4.92 1.06 -4.21
N THR A 242 4.19 0.99 -5.33
CA THR A 242 3.09 1.91 -5.66
C THR A 242 1.80 1.59 -4.90
N VAL A 243 1.57 0.30 -4.61
CA VAL A 243 0.41 -0.18 -3.84
C VAL A 243 0.47 0.31 -2.40
N LEU A 244 1.67 0.27 -1.80
CA LEU A 244 1.90 0.65 -0.40
C LEU A 244 2.14 2.15 -0.21
N ASP A 245 2.39 2.89 -1.28
CA ASP A 245 2.59 4.34 -1.20
C ASP A 245 1.27 5.05 -0.88
N GLN A 246 1.22 5.75 0.26
CA GLN A 246 -0.01 6.40 0.73
C GLN A 246 -0.53 7.49 -0.21
N GLY A 247 0.34 8.08 -1.04
CA GLY A 247 -0.01 9.09 -2.03
C GLY A 247 -0.43 8.54 -3.39
N GLN A 248 -0.10 7.28 -3.69
CA GLN A 248 -0.34 6.66 -5.00
C GLN A 248 -1.41 5.59 -4.97
N ARG A 249 -1.28 4.57 -4.13
CA ARG A 249 -2.27 3.52 -3.87
C ARG A 249 -2.82 2.90 -5.15
N TYR A 250 -1.95 2.43 -6.04
CA TYR A 250 -2.35 1.76 -7.28
C TYR A 250 -1.43 0.57 -7.64
N LEU A 251 -1.97 -0.34 -8.43
CA LEU A 251 -1.26 -1.42 -9.09
C LEU A 251 -1.48 -1.32 -10.60
N ARG A 252 -0.41 -1.44 -11.38
CA ARG A 252 -0.49 -1.51 -12.83
C ARG A 252 -0.41 -2.96 -13.28
N LEU A 253 -1.36 -3.39 -14.13
CA LEU A 253 -1.42 -4.76 -14.64
C LEU A 253 -0.68 -4.84 -15.97
N ASP A 254 0.67 -4.90 -15.92
CA ASP A 254 1.52 -4.82 -17.12
C ASP A 254 1.35 -6.01 -18.08
N GLU A 255 0.86 -7.14 -17.60
CA GLU A 255 0.61 -8.36 -18.37
C GLU A 255 -0.77 -8.38 -19.07
N ALA A 256 -1.67 -7.49 -18.68
CA ALA A 256 -2.97 -7.36 -19.30
C ALA A 256 -2.92 -6.50 -20.57
N ALA A 257 -3.83 -6.72 -21.51
CA ALA A 257 -4.01 -5.84 -22.65
C ALA A 257 -4.27 -4.41 -22.14
N ASP A 258 -3.62 -3.42 -22.77
CA ASP A 258 -3.70 -1.99 -22.42
C ASP A 258 -3.10 -1.61 -21.03
N ALA A 259 -2.50 -2.57 -20.33
CA ALA A 259 -1.86 -2.38 -19.02
C ALA A 259 -2.68 -1.47 -18.07
N PRO A 260 -3.91 -1.86 -17.71
CA PRO A 260 -4.80 -1.01 -16.91
C PRO A 260 -4.25 -0.78 -15.50
N VAL A 261 -4.61 0.37 -14.94
CA VAL A 261 -4.25 0.74 -13.56
C VAL A 261 -5.42 0.43 -12.64
N VAL A 262 -5.15 -0.34 -11.60
CA VAL A 262 -6.09 -0.70 -10.54
C VAL A 262 -5.79 0.15 -9.30
N LYS A 263 -6.76 0.91 -8.83
CA LYS A 263 -6.64 1.68 -7.58
C LYS A 263 -6.94 0.77 -6.38
N VAL A 264 -6.20 0.99 -5.31
CA VAL A 264 -6.51 0.37 -4.01
C VAL A 264 -7.76 1.03 -3.46
N ALA A 265 -8.75 0.22 -3.07
CA ALA A 265 -10.03 0.69 -2.58
C ALA A 265 -9.90 1.39 -1.21
N GLU A 266 -10.90 2.19 -0.88
CA GLU A 266 -10.97 2.87 0.41
C GLU A 266 -11.06 1.88 1.58
N GLY A 267 -10.44 2.21 2.70
CA GLY A 267 -10.42 1.34 3.89
C GLY A 267 -9.50 0.12 3.77
N VAL A 268 -8.83 -0.11 2.64
CA VAL A 268 -7.84 -1.19 2.55
C VAL A 268 -6.62 -0.84 3.37
N SER A 269 -6.20 -1.76 4.23
CA SER A 269 -4.95 -1.66 5.01
C SER A 269 -4.05 -2.86 4.72
N PHE A 270 -2.75 -2.66 4.80
CA PHE A 270 -1.76 -3.73 4.62
C PHE A 270 -1.04 -3.99 5.94
N ILE A 271 -0.96 -5.26 6.33
CA ILE A 271 -0.18 -5.69 7.49
C ILE A 271 0.91 -6.64 7.00
N ALA A 272 2.15 -6.18 7.04
CA ALA A 272 3.30 -7.02 6.71
C ALA A 272 3.88 -7.66 7.97
N SER A 273 4.28 -8.93 7.88
CA SER A 273 5.11 -9.56 8.90
C SER A 273 6.57 -9.56 8.47
N ALA A 274 7.46 -9.24 9.41
CA ALA A 274 8.89 -9.25 9.20
C ALA A 274 9.60 -9.92 10.40
N ASN A 275 10.48 -10.86 10.11
CA ASN A 275 11.39 -11.39 11.11
C ASN A 275 12.65 -10.51 11.09
N ILE A 276 13.01 -9.96 12.24
CA ILE A 276 14.19 -9.11 12.41
C ILE A 276 15.10 -9.81 13.44
N GLY A 277 16.36 -9.97 13.10
CA GLY A 277 17.38 -10.58 13.94
C GLY A 277 18.51 -11.14 13.07
N ASN A 278 19.72 -11.15 13.61
CA ASN A 278 20.91 -11.68 12.92
C ASN A 278 20.83 -13.19 12.67
N GLU A 279 19.96 -13.89 13.40
CA GLU A 279 19.70 -15.32 13.28
C GLU A 279 18.91 -15.71 12.01
N TYR A 280 18.30 -14.74 11.32
CA TYR A 280 17.48 -15.01 10.12
C TYR A 280 18.30 -14.84 8.84
N THR A 281 19.09 -15.84 8.49
CA THR A 281 19.99 -15.83 7.32
C THR A 281 19.27 -15.70 5.98
N ALA A 282 18.00 -16.06 5.91
CA ALA A 282 17.17 -15.96 4.69
C ALA A 282 16.39 -14.64 4.57
N THR A 283 16.51 -13.72 5.55
CA THR A 283 15.85 -12.43 5.48
C THR A 283 16.73 -11.43 4.73
N ARG A 284 16.09 -10.64 3.87
CA ARG A 284 16.74 -9.53 3.16
C ARG A 284 16.54 -8.25 3.95
N ALA A 285 17.56 -7.40 3.98
CA ALA A 285 17.37 -6.04 4.45
C ALA A 285 16.35 -5.34 3.53
N LEU A 286 15.27 -4.86 4.12
CA LEU A 286 14.31 -4.06 3.36
C LEU A 286 14.93 -2.69 3.03
N ASP A 287 14.69 -2.21 1.82
CA ASP A 287 15.05 -0.86 1.44
C ASP A 287 14.34 0.14 2.37
N ARG A 288 15.04 1.23 2.69
CA ARG A 288 14.52 2.32 3.52
C ARG A 288 13.22 2.89 2.94
N ALA A 289 13.14 3.02 1.62
CA ALA A 289 11.93 3.47 0.94
C ALA A 289 10.73 2.54 1.17
N MET A 290 10.96 1.23 1.28
CA MET A 290 9.92 0.27 1.64
C MET A 290 9.51 0.42 3.11
N LEU A 291 10.48 0.56 4.02
CA LEU A 291 10.22 0.75 5.45
C LEU A 291 9.42 2.01 5.75
N ASP A 292 9.72 3.12 5.07
CA ASP A 292 9.05 4.41 5.24
C ASP A 292 7.54 4.36 4.87
N ARG A 293 7.10 3.30 4.18
CA ARG A 293 5.69 3.09 3.83
C ARG A 293 4.87 2.42 4.94
N PHE A 294 5.52 2.00 6.02
CA PHE A 294 4.88 1.28 7.11
C PHE A 294 4.99 1.99 8.44
N THR A 295 3.97 1.81 9.25
CA THR A 295 4.04 2.04 10.68
C THR A 295 4.50 0.77 11.38
N VAL A 296 5.61 0.81 12.11
CA VAL A 296 6.18 -0.39 12.73
C VAL A 296 5.54 -0.65 14.09
N ILE A 297 5.15 -1.91 14.31
CA ILE A 297 4.74 -2.45 15.62
C ILE A 297 5.65 -3.63 15.95
N GLU A 298 6.46 -3.45 16.97
CA GLU A 298 7.34 -4.51 17.46
C GLU A 298 6.58 -5.45 18.38
N MET A 299 6.70 -6.76 18.13
CA MET A 299 6.15 -7.83 18.94
C MET A 299 7.26 -8.42 19.82
N ASP A 300 6.99 -8.45 21.09
CA ASP A 300 7.90 -9.06 22.06
C ASP A 300 7.71 -10.59 22.11
N THR A 301 8.69 -11.33 22.61
CA THR A 301 8.48 -12.71 23.06
C THR A 301 7.66 -12.72 24.33
N LEU A 302 6.89 -13.78 24.55
CA LEU A 302 6.17 -13.96 25.81
C LEU A 302 7.14 -14.09 26.97
N THR A 303 6.76 -13.51 28.10
CA THR A 303 7.42 -13.80 29.38
C THR A 303 7.10 -15.24 29.82
N LYS A 304 7.85 -15.78 30.79
CA LYS A 304 7.58 -17.10 31.36
C LYS A 304 6.11 -17.22 31.82
N ASP A 305 5.64 -16.24 32.56
CA ASP A 305 4.27 -16.25 33.12
C ASP A 305 3.19 -16.19 32.02
N GLU A 306 3.36 -15.33 31.01
CA GLU A 306 2.46 -15.24 29.85
C GLU A 306 2.45 -16.53 29.03
N GLU A 307 3.61 -17.19 28.87
CA GLU A 307 3.71 -18.44 28.14
C GLU A 307 3.11 -19.61 28.91
N SER A 308 3.32 -19.65 30.23
CA SER A 308 2.64 -20.64 31.13
C SER A 308 1.11 -20.42 31.05
N GLU A 309 0.63 -19.20 31.16
CA GLU A 309 -0.81 -18.91 31.07
C GLU A 309 -1.38 -19.33 29.71
N LEU A 310 -0.68 -19.04 28.61
CA LEU A 310 -1.05 -19.48 27.26
C LEU A 310 -1.18 -21.00 27.16
N LEU A 311 -0.15 -21.72 27.61
CA LEU A 311 -0.11 -23.19 27.56
C LEU A 311 -1.21 -23.81 28.44
N GLN A 312 -1.44 -23.25 29.62
CA GLN A 312 -2.49 -23.75 30.52
C GLN A 312 -3.91 -23.50 29.93
N MET A 313 -4.12 -22.38 29.23
CA MET A 313 -5.38 -22.15 28.52
C MET A 313 -5.58 -23.11 27.34
N MET A 314 -4.50 -23.48 26.65
CA MET A 314 -4.57 -24.41 25.51
C MET A 314 -4.72 -25.85 25.94
N TYR A 315 -4.05 -26.24 27.05
CA TYR A 315 -3.94 -27.60 27.53
C TYR A 315 -4.33 -27.72 29.03
N PRO A 316 -5.60 -27.51 29.37
CA PRO A 316 -6.07 -27.37 30.73
C PRO A 316 -5.96 -28.71 31.57
N SER A 317 -5.81 -29.83 30.88
CA SER A 317 -5.66 -31.15 31.54
C SER A 317 -4.21 -31.52 31.85
N VAL A 318 -3.23 -30.78 31.31
CA VAL A 318 -1.83 -30.98 31.64
C VAL A 318 -1.51 -30.36 32.99
N ASP A 319 -0.75 -31.06 33.82
CA ASP A 319 -0.34 -30.58 35.13
C ASP A 319 0.36 -29.21 35.01
N LYS A 320 -0.02 -28.30 35.91
CA LYS A 320 0.48 -26.93 35.89
C LYS A 320 1.99 -26.88 36.12
N ASP A 321 2.53 -27.70 37.00
CA ASP A 321 3.97 -27.70 37.28
C ASP A 321 4.78 -28.15 36.06
N ILE A 322 4.22 -29.03 35.23
CA ILE A 322 4.84 -29.43 33.96
C ILE A 322 4.80 -28.28 32.96
N ILE A 323 3.66 -27.59 32.83
CA ILE A 323 3.49 -26.42 32.00
C ILE A 323 4.48 -25.30 32.41
N ASP A 324 4.58 -25.02 33.70
CA ASP A 324 5.50 -24.00 34.24
C ASP A 324 6.97 -24.34 33.92
N ASN A 325 7.35 -25.62 33.98
CA ASN A 325 8.68 -26.09 33.61
C ASN A 325 8.95 -25.89 32.09
N VAL A 326 7.98 -26.17 31.23
CA VAL A 326 8.11 -25.91 29.78
C VAL A 326 8.32 -24.42 29.52
N ALA A 327 7.52 -23.55 30.12
CA ALA A 327 7.63 -22.08 29.98
C ALA A 327 9.00 -21.59 30.55
N GLU A 328 9.48 -22.15 31.63
CA GLU A 328 10.79 -21.81 32.21
C GLU A 328 11.93 -22.20 31.26
N ILE A 329 11.95 -23.43 30.76
CA ILE A 329 12.98 -23.91 29.82
C ILE A 329 13.01 -23.02 28.57
N THR A 330 11.85 -22.70 27.98
CA THR A 330 11.80 -21.85 26.79
C THR A 330 12.30 -20.43 27.10
N SER A 331 11.94 -19.85 28.23
CA SER A 331 12.43 -18.55 28.70
C SER A 331 13.93 -18.53 28.91
N MET A 332 14.49 -19.60 29.53
CA MET A 332 15.94 -19.74 29.74
C MET A 332 16.73 -19.82 28.44
N THR A 333 16.22 -20.54 27.42
CA THR A 333 16.89 -20.62 26.10
C THR A 333 16.93 -19.27 25.40
N ARG A 334 15.86 -18.44 25.55
CA ARG A 334 15.81 -17.10 25.01
C ARG A 334 16.76 -16.14 25.73
N ALA A 335 16.83 -16.25 27.05
CA ALA A 335 17.76 -15.45 27.85
C ALA A 335 19.23 -15.79 27.54
N ASP A 336 19.54 -17.07 27.32
CA ASP A 336 20.89 -17.51 26.92
C ASP A 336 21.27 -16.90 25.56
N LEU A 337 20.40 -16.97 24.57
CA LEU A 337 20.66 -16.42 23.23
C LEU A 337 20.88 -14.87 23.23
N MET A 338 20.28 -14.17 24.18
CA MET A 338 20.44 -12.71 24.35
C MET A 338 21.64 -12.34 25.25
N SER A 339 22.34 -13.32 25.82
CA SER A 339 23.51 -13.09 26.67
C SER A 339 24.73 -12.67 25.84
N GLU A 340 25.72 -12.06 26.48
CA GLU A 340 26.99 -11.69 25.83
C GLU A 340 27.79 -12.91 25.29
N THR A 341 27.57 -14.06 25.87
CA THR A 341 28.25 -15.33 25.51
C THR A 341 27.24 -16.46 25.39
N PRO A 342 26.42 -16.47 24.33
CA PRO A 342 25.40 -17.50 24.17
C PRO A 342 26.02 -18.87 23.99
N LYS A 343 25.49 -19.87 24.72
CA LYS A 343 25.87 -21.28 24.62
C LYS A 343 25.03 -22.05 23.63
N LEU A 344 23.82 -21.56 23.40
CA LEU A 344 22.86 -22.14 22.46
C LEU A 344 22.93 -21.42 21.12
N SER A 345 22.79 -22.13 20.02
CA SER A 345 22.70 -21.56 18.67
C SER A 345 21.30 -21.07 18.32
N ASN A 346 20.27 -21.59 19.00
CA ASN A 346 18.87 -21.23 18.75
C ASN A 346 18.08 -21.27 20.08
N ALA A 347 17.15 -20.32 20.22
CA ALA A 347 16.18 -20.30 21.31
C ALA A 347 14.90 -21.05 20.92
N LEU A 348 14.24 -21.65 21.90
CA LEU A 348 12.91 -22.22 21.70
C LEU A 348 11.86 -21.12 21.53
N SER A 349 11.08 -21.20 20.45
CA SER A 349 10.00 -20.29 20.19
C SER A 349 8.72 -20.65 20.96
N THR A 350 7.79 -19.71 21.14
CA THR A 350 6.46 -20.02 21.69
C THR A 350 5.72 -21.08 20.87
N ARG A 351 5.96 -21.15 19.55
CA ARG A 351 5.42 -22.23 18.70
C ARG A 351 5.93 -23.60 19.14
N THR A 352 7.21 -23.68 19.46
CA THR A 352 7.83 -24.94 19.99
C THR A 352 7.26 -25.28 21.36
N ALA A 353 7.06 -24.29 22.24
CA ALA A 353 6.41 -24.52 23.54
C ALA A 353 4.98 -25.06 23.40
N VAL A 354 4.21 -24.53 22.48
CA VAL A 354 2.86 -25.02 22.15
C VAL A 354 2.89 -26.45 21.62
N GLU A 355 3.87 -26.79 20.78
CA GLU A 355 4.05 -28.16 20.27
C GLU A 355 4.39 -29.14 21.38
N ILE A 356 5.29 -28.75 22.31
CA ILE A 356 5.61 -29.54 23.49
C ILE A 356 4.35 -29.73 24.36
N GLY A 357 3.58 -28.68 24.58
CA GLY A 357 2.30 -28.74 25.30
C GLY A 357 1.30 -29.70 24.65
N SER A 358 1.22 -29.73 23.33
CA SER A 358 0.39 -30.69 22.59
C SER A 358 0.82 -32.11 22.81
N LEU A 359 2.13 -32.40 22.73
CA LEU A 359 2.66 -33.73 22.99
C LEU A 359 2.38 -34.22 24.42
N LEU A 360 2.49 -33.32 25.40
CA LEU A 360 2.19 -33.63 26.80
C LEU A 360 0.69 -33.84 27.05
N TYR A 361 -0.16 -33.20 26.23
CA TYR A 361 -1.61 -33.35 26.31
C TYR A 361 -2.08 -34.69 25.71
N ASP A 362 -1.41 -35.15 24.67
CA ASP A 362 -1.73 -36.41 23.96
C ASP A 362 -1.21 -37.65 24.68
N GLY A 363 -0.30 -37.51 25.65
CA GLY A 363 0.30 -38.58 26.46
C GLY A 363 1.64 -39.00 25.92
#